data_998153b1d5d22f66b0f86e5524510bca
#
_entry.id   998153b1d5d22f66b0f86e5524510bca
#
_cell.length_a   1.000
_cell.length_b   1.000
_cell.length_c   1.000
_cell.angle_alpha   90.00
_cell.angle_beta   90.00
_cell.angle_gamma   90.00
#
_symmetry.space_group_name_H-M   'P 1'
#
loop_
_entity.id
_entity.type
_entity.pdbx_description
1 polymer ?
#
loop_
_entity_poly.entity_id
_entity_poly.type
_entity_poly.pdbx_seq_one_letter_code
_entity_poly.pdbx_strand_id
1 'polypeptide(L)'
;MQILKRLVPVLTVAAIAALASCGKQEEAKVEKAVDKVAVEAKAAAENTARELEAREIAVDAYIYAYPLVTMEYTRRVMGNTATPVGSKSPMGQFARLRNYPAVDDHAVTAPNADTLYTTTWLDLSKEPWILSIPDMKDRYFLFPMLDGWTNVFQVPGKRTTGTKAQKYAITGPGWTGTLPAGVTEYKSPTNLVWILGRIYCTGTPEDYKAVHALQDQVSVVPLSSYGKPYTPPPGTVDPSIDMKTAPRDQVNAMDGATYFKLFADLMKTNPPATDDAPMIAKLANIGIVLGKDFDASKLDPAVAKGIATAPKPGQEKISAYLKEALVTGDAKAENGWLFFKNTGVYGTGYRNRAMITWYGLGANRIHDAVYPTSEGPDLLKKYSGGNKYVAHFNKGELPPANAFWSITMYDKNYFFVPNAINRYTVSSRNKFKTNADGSVDLYVQSESPGKDKESNWLPAPKDEFVLMMRLYWPKESPPSILDGTWKPPEVKQAS
;
A
#
# COMPACT_ATOMS: atom_id res chain seq x y z
N MET A 1 21.43 -21.86 -21.69
CA MET A 1 21.69 -22.79 -22.80
C MET A 1 23.02 -22.58 -23.50
N GLN A 2 23.65 -21.41 -23.53
CA GLN A 2 24.97 -21.18 -24.11
C GLN A 2 26.15 -21.59 -23.21
N ILE A 3 26.02 -21.61 -21.89
CA ILE A 3 27.08 -21.99 -20.94
C ILE A 3 27.31 -23.52 -20.94
N LEU A 4 26.25 -24.31 -21.08
CA LEU A 4 26.32 -25.78 -21.14
C LEU A 4 27.11 -26.30 -22.37
N LYS A 5 27.10 -25.56 -23.48
CA LYS A 5 27.82 -25.95 -24.71
C LYS A 5 29.35 -25.73 -24.66
N ARG A 6 29.86 -25.01 -23.65
CA ARG A 6 31.31 -24.71 -23.54
C ARG A 6 32.07 -25.57 -22.52
N LEU A 7 31.37 -26.24 -21.58
CA LEU A 7 32.02 -27.05 -20.53
C LEU A 7 32.20 -28.53 -20.89
N VAL A 8 31.35 -29.06 -21.77
CA VAL A 8 31.44 -30.48 -22.19
C VAL A 8 32.72 -30.82 -23.02
N PRO A 9 33.24 -29.96 -23.91
CA PRO A 9 34.41 -30.34 -24.72
C PRO A 9 35.75 -30.29 -23.96
N VAL A 10 35.87 -29.57 -22.83
CA VAL A 10 37.16 -29.45 -22.10
C VAL A 10 37.44 -30.67 -21.24
N LEU A 11 36.43 -31.32 -20.67
CA LEU A 11 36.59 -32.56 -19.90
C LEU A 11 36.89 -33.79 -20.76
N THR A 12 36.40 -33.79 -22.01
CA THR A 12 36.63 -34.92 -22.94
C THR A 12 38.08 -34.95 -23.49
N VAL A 13 38.76 -33.82 -23.63
CA VAL A 13 40.13 -33.75 -24.16
C VAL A 13 41.18 -34.16 -23.11
N ALA A 14 40.92 -33.89 -21.80
CA ALA A 14 41.83 -34.31 -20.73
C ALA A 14 41.80 -35.83 -20.47
N ALA A 15 40.66 -36.49 -20.73
CA ALA A 15 40.52 -37.93 -20.54
C ALA A 15 41.21 -38.76 -21.63
N ILE A 16 41.29 -38.27 -22.87
CA ILE A 16 41.90 -38.99 -24.01
C ILE A 16 43.42 -39.06 -23.91
N ALA A 17 44.10 -38.11 -23.26
CA ALA A 17 45.56 -38.11 -23.10
C ALA A 17 46.07 -39.10 -22.05
N ALA A 18 45.23 -39.61 -21.14
CA ALA A 18 45.60 -40.58 -20.10
C ALA A 18 45.45 -42.05 -20.54
N LEU A 19 44.76 -42.32 -21.64
CA LEU A 19 44.39 -43.67 -22.10
C LEU A 19 45.51 -44.39 -22.89
N ALA A 20 46.62 -43.74 -23.20
CA ALA A 20 47.66 -44.34 -24.08
C ALA A 20 48.64 -45.32 -23.37
N SER A 21 48.48 -45.59 -22.05
CA SER A 21 49.42 -46.46 -21.31
C SER A 21 48.81 -47.51 -20.35
N CYS A 22 47.49 -47.71 -20.35
CA CYS A 22 46.80 -48.60 -19.41
C CYS A 22 46.26 -49.86 -20.07
N GLY A 23 46.33 -51.04 -19.40
CA GLY A 23 45.74 -52.28 -19.86
C GLY A 23 44.21 -52.26 -19.87
N LYS A 24 43.53 -53.07 -20.71
CA LYS A 24 42.05 -53.10 -20.94
C LYS A 24 41.18 -53.04 -19.68
N GLN A 25 41.69 -53.48 -18.52
CA GLN A 25 40.94 -53.43 -17.24
C GLN A 25 40.99 -52.06 -16.58
N GLU A 26 42.03 -51.27 -16.77
CA GLU A 26 42.12 -49.87 -16.30
C GLU A 26 41.39 -48.93 -17.22
N GLU A 27 41.38 -49.18 -18.55
CA GLU A 27 40.56 -48.43 -19.49
C GLU A 27 39.06 -48.48 -19.14
N ALA A 28 38.54 -49.71 -18.84
CA ALA A 28 37.13 -49.87 -18.44
C ALA A 28 36.80 -49.22 -17.09
N LYS A 29 37.77 -49.10 -16.15
CA LYS A 29 37.58 -48.35 -14.91
C LYS A 29 37.58 -46.83 -15.11
N VAL A 30 38.45 -46.33 -15.97
CA VAL A 30 38.51 -44.91 -16.32
C VAL A 30 37.26 -44.49 -17.09
N GLU A 31 36.79 -45.30 -18.06
CA GLU A 31 35.56 -45.04 -18.81
C GLU A 31 34.32 -44.98 -17.87
N LYS A 32 34.16 -45.94 -16.95
CA LYS A 32 33.09 -45.90 -15.92
C LYS A 32 33.21 -44.70 -14.98
N ALA A 33 34.40 -44.24 -14.63
CA ALA A 33 34.60 -43.07 -13.79
C ALA A 33 34.23 -41.77 -14.54
N VAL A 34 34.57 -41.67 -15.82
CA VAL A 34 34.21 -40.54 -16.69
C VAL A 34 32.72 -40.49 -16.90
N ASP A 35 32.07 -41.63 -17.18
CA ASP A 35 30.60 -41.70 -17.31
C ASP A 35 29.90 -41.30 -16.01
N LYS A 36 30.40 -41.74 -14.87
CA LYS A 36 29.84 -41.33 -13.55
C LYS A 36 29.94 -39.83 -13.34
N VAL A 37 31.11 -39.23 -13.61
CA VAL A 37 31.32 -37.77 -13.50
C VAL A 37 30.43 -37.00 -14.49
N ALA A 38 30.24 -37.50 -15.69
CA ALA A 38 29.35 -36.88 -16.67
C ALA A 38 27.88 -36.94 -16.22
N VAL A 39 27.41 -38.05 -15.64
CA VAL A 39 26.08 -38.20 -15.09
C VAL A 39 25.88 -37.28 -13.90
N GLU A 40 26.82 -37.20 -12.97
CA GLU A 40 26.78 -36.32 -11.81
C GLU A 40 26.75 -34.83 -12.23
N ALA A 41 27.60 -34.44 -13.19
CA ALA A 41 27.64 -33.09 -13.74
C ALA A 41 26.33 -32.70 -14.43
N LYS A 42 25.71 -33.62 -15.17
CA LYS A 42 24.40 -33.42 -15.79
C LYS A 42 23.28 -33.24 -14.73
N ALA A 43 23.25 -34.11 -13.73
CA ALA A 43 22.30 -34.01 -12.64
C ALA A 43 22.44 -32.71 -11.83
N ALA A 44 23.68 -32.26 -11.56
CA ALA A 44 23.96 -31.00 -10.92
C ALA A 44 23.49 -29.80 -11.75
N ALA A 45 23.71 -29.84 -13.08
CA ALA A 45 23.21 -28.80 -13.99
C ALA A 45 21.67 -28.74 -14.06
N GLU A 46 21.00 -29.89 -14.09
CA GLU A 46 19.54 -29.98 -14.07
C GLU A 46 18.96 -29.47 -12.74
N ASN A 47 19.61 -29.78 -11.62
CA ASN A 47 19.21 -29.26 -10.30
C ASN A 47 19.39 -27.74 -10.23
N THR A 48 20.51 -27.21 -10.74
CA THR A 48 20.75 -25.77 -10.80
C THR A 48 19.70 -25.07 -11.67
N ALA A 49 19.34 -25.64 -12.81
CA ALA A 49 18.30 -25.08 -13.67
C ALA A 49 16.93 -25.05 -12.97
N ARG A 50 16.56 -26.14 -12.28
CA ARG A 50 15.31 -26.20 -11.47
C ARG A 50 15.31 -25.20 -10.33
N GLU A 51 16.43 -25.04 -9.62
CA GLU A 51 16.56 -24.02 -8.58
C GLU A 51 16.34 -22.61 -9.12
N LEU A 52 16.95 -22.27 -10.25
CA LEU A 52 16.80 -20.96 -10.88
C LEU A 52 15.37 -20.72 -11.34
N GLU A 53 14.73 -21.68 -11.99
CA GLU A 53 13.34 -21.58 -12.42
C GLU A 53 12.40 -21.42 -11.22
N ALA A 54 12.56 -22.25 -10.18
CA ALA A 54 11.79 -22.14 -8.96
C ALA A 54 11.98 -20.78 -8.26
N ARG A 55 13.21 -20.26 -8.26
CA ARG A 55 13.51 -18.93 -7.71
C ARG A 55 12.81 -17.82 -8.47
N GLU A 56 12.81 -17.86 -9.81
CA GLU A 56 12.12 -16.85 -10.62
C GLU A 56 10.62 -16.86 -10.34
N ILE A 57 10.01 -18.04 -10.32
CA ILE A 57 8.58 -18.19 -9.96
C ILE A 57 8.33 -17.70 -8.54
N ALA A 58 9.17 -18.05 -7.57
CA ALA A 58 9.03 -17.66 -6.18
C ALA A 58 9.20 -16.15 -5.96
N VAL A 59 10.04 -15.48 -6.73
CA VAL A 59 10.16 -14.01 -6.73
C VAL A 59 8.87 -13.35 -7.20
N ASP A 60 8.28 -13.84 -8.30
CA ASP A 60 6.97 -13.33 -8.79
C ASP A 60 5.87 -13.64 -7.76
N ALA A 61 5.90 -14.83 -7.16
CA ALA A 61 4.99 -15.24 -6.10
C ALA A 61 5.11 -14.36 -4.84
N TYR A 62 6.33 -13.99 -4.45
CA TYR A 62 6.57 -13.07 -3.33
C TYR A 62 5.93 -11.71 -3.57
N ILE A 63 6.13 -11.14 -4.76
CA ILE A 63 5.53 -9.86 -5.15
C ILE A 63 4.00 -9.95 -5.16
N TYR A 64 3.45 -11.02 -5.72
CA TYR A 64 2.01 -11.28 -5.78
C TYR A 64 1.39 -11.40 -4.38
N ALA A 65 2.02 -12.15 -3.48
CA ALA A 65 1.57 -12.41 -2.12
C ALA A 65 1.73 -11.21 -1.17
N TYR A 66 2.64 -10.29 -1.49
CA TYR A 66 3.08 -9.23 -0.59
C TYR A 66 1.93 -8.39 -0.01
N PRO A 67 0.92 -7.99 -0.78
CA PRO A 67 -0.23 -7.26 -0.24
C PRO A 67 -1.02 -8.06 0.80
N LEU A 68 -1.34 -9.32 0.53
CA LEU A 68 -2.14 -10.16 1.42
C LEU A 68 -1.41 -10.45 2.75
N VAL A 69 -0.11 -10.76 2.69
CA VAL A 69 0.72 -11.00 3.87
C VAL A 69 0.87 -9.73 4.70
N THR A 70 1.10 -8.58 4.05
CA THR A 70 1.24 -7.28 4.74
C THR A 70 -0.08 -6.83 5.38
N MET A 71 -1.21 -7.04 4.70
CA MET A 71 -2.54 -6.79 5.28
C MET A 71 -2.77 -7.59 6.55
N GLU A 72 -2.44 -8.87 6.53
CA GLU A 72 -2.60 -9.73 7.72
C GLU A 72 -1.71 -9.28 8.88
N TYR A 73 -0.44 -8.95 8.64
CA TYR A 73 0.44 -8.44 9.70
C TYR A 73 -0.02 -7.09 10.24
N THR A 74 -0.50 -6.21 9.37
CA THR A 74 -1.09 -4.94 9.78
C THR A 74 -2.33 -5.16 10.65
N ARG A 75 -3.22 -6.07 10.24
CA ARG A 75 -4.39 -6.48 11.03
C ARG A 75 -3.99 -7.03 12.39
N ARG A 76 -2.99 -7.93 12.46
CA ARG A 76 -2.51 -8.51 13.73
C ARG A 76 -2.06 -7.42 14.69
N VAL A 77 -1.21 -6.51 14.24
CA VAL A 77 -0.69 -5.42 15.08
C VAL A 77 -1.79 -4.42 15.46
N MET A 78 -2.64 -4.02 14.50
CA MET A 78 -3.73 -3.07 14.79
C MET A 78 -4.87 -3.68 15.58
N GLY A 79 -5.09 -4.99 15.48
CA GLY A 79 -6.13 -5.72 16.21
C GLY A 79 -5.71 -6.21 17.60
N ASN A 80 -4.42 -6.17 17.94
CA ASN A 80 -3.89 -6.72 19.18
C ASN A 80 -4.09 -5.77 20.37
N THR A 81 -5.34 -5.58 20.75
CA THR A 81 -5.76 -4.74 21.88
C THR A 81 -7.09 -5.25 22.45
N ALA A 82 -7.30 -5.10 23.76
CA ALA A 82 -8.54 -5.48 24.39
C ALA A 82 -9.69 -4.51 24.09
N THR A 83 -9.36 -3.22 23.93
CA THR A 83 -10.33 -2.15 23.65
C THR A 83 -9.75 -1.17 22.62
N PRO A 84 -10.57 -0.38 21.92
CA PRO A 84 -10.05 0.63 20.99
C PRO A 84 -9.15 1.65 21.69
N VAL A 85 -7.95 1.85 21.14
CA VAL A 85 -6.96 2.82 21.65
C VAL A 85 -6.09 3.35 20.49
N GLY A 86 -6.03 4.67 20.33
CA GLY A 86 -5.33 5.30 19.19
C GLY A 86 -5.86 4.78 17.85
N SER A 87 -4.98 4.24 17.01
CA SER A 87 -5.33 3.63 15.73
C SER A 87 -5.67 2.14 15.81
N LYS A 88 -5.62 1.53 17.01
CA LYS A 88 -5.82 0.10 17.23
C LYS A 88 -7.23 -0.18 17.76
N SER A 89 -7.83 -1.27 17.29
CA SER A 89 -9.11 -1.76 17.82
C SER A 89 -9.25 -3.26 17.58
N PRO A 90 -9.96 -3.97 18.47
CA PRO A 90 -10.39 -5.34 18.19
C PRO A 90 -11.20 -5.39 16.88
N MET A 91 -11.21 -6.55 16.22
CA MET A 91 -12.03 -6.76 15.02
C MET A 91 -13.51 -6.47 15.32
N GLY A 92 -14.19 -5.81 14.39
CA GLY A 92 -15.59 -5.40 14.56
C GLY A 92 -15.80 -4.22 15.51
N GLN A 93 -14.74 -3.53 15.90
CA GLN A 93 -14.83 -2.30 16.69
C GLN A 93 -14.07 -1.16 15.99
N PHE A 94 -14.60 0.07 16.07
CA PHE A 94 -13.96 1.21 15.47
C PHE A 94 -12.88 1.82 16.37
N ALA A 95 -11.66 1.94 15.85
CA ALA A 95 -10.71 2.93 16.32
C ALA A 95 -11.11 4.30 15.75
N ARG A 96 -11.18 5.32 16.58
CA ARG A 96 -11.58 6.69 16.22
C ARG A 96 -10.46 7.64 16.59
N LEU A 97 -9.74 8.12 15.59
CA LEU A 97 -8.73 9.15 15.81
C LEU A 97 -9.44 10.48 15.99
N ARG A 98 -9.30 11.07 17.19
CA ARG A 98 -10.07 12.24 17.60
C ARG A 98 -9.39 13.57 17.25
N ASN A 99 -8.09 13.52 16.97
CA ASN A 99 -7.31 14.70 16.63
C ASN A 99 -6.43 14.40 15.41
N TYR A 100 -5.92 15.42 14.77
CA TYR A 100 -4.80 15.26 13.88
C TYR A 100 -3.60 14.71 14.64
N PRO A 101 -2.69 13.95 13.99
CA PRO A 101 -1.45 13.55 14.61
C PRO A 101 -0.68 14.75 15.16
N ALA A 102 -0.12 14.59 16.34
CA ALA A 102 0.74 15.61 16.93
C ALA A 102 2.06 15.73 16.16
N VAL A 103 2.74 16.84 16.28
CA VAL A 103 4.01 17.10 15.58
C VAL A 103 5.13 16.14 15.99
N ASP A 104 5.07 15.62 17.20
CA ASP A 104 6.00 14.66 17.79
C ASP A 104 5.52 13.19 17.63
N ASP A 105 4.36 12.97 16.98
CA ASP A 105 3.86 11.64 16.66
C ASP A 105 4.50 11.12 15.37
N HIS A 106 5.45 10.21 15.53
CA HIS A 106 6.14 9.54 14.43
C HIS A 106 5.66 8.11 14.16
N ALA A 107 4.47 7.75 14.63
CA ALA A 107 3.90 6.42 14.46
C ALA A 107 3.49 6.13 13.00
N VAL A 108 3.10 7.18 12.24
CA VAL A 108 2.68 7.08 10.84
C VAL A 108 3.35 8.16 10.00
N THR A 109 3.98 7.77 8.91
CA THR A 109 4.55 8.70 7.93
C THR A 109 3.46 9.42 7.13
N ALA A 110 3.76 10.61 6.67
CA ALA A 110 2.85 11.49 5.93
C ALA A 110 1.50 11.73 6.64
N PRO A 111 1.53 12.13 7.95
CA PRO A 111 0.32 12.33 8.73
C PRO A 111 -0.63 13.32 8.06
N ASN A 112 -1.94 13.07 8.22
CA ASN A 112 -2.98 13.84 7.57
C ASN A 112 -3.53 14.93 8.51
N ALA A 113 -3.63 16.17 8.03
CA ALA A 113 -4.21 17.30 8.74
C ALA A 113 -5.49 17.85 8.08
N ASP A 114 -6.25 16.97 7.40
CA ASP A 114 -7.47 17.33 6.70
C ASP A 114 -8.67 16.46 7.09
N THR A 115 -8.44 15.25 7.60
CA THR A 115 -9.50 14.29 7.95
C THR A 115 -9.21 13.58 9.27
N LEU A 116 -10.28 13.22 10.01
CA LEU A 116 -10.17 12.30 11.14
C LEU A 116 -10.53 10.89 10.69
N TYR A 117 -9.77 9.92 11.16
CA TYR A 117 -9.93 8.51 10.79
C TYR A 117 -10.92 7.79 11.71
N THR A 118 -11.71 6.90 11.10
CA THR A 118 -12.63 5.98 11.77
C THR A 118 -12.43 4.62 11.09
N THR A 119 -11.71 3.72 11.73
CA THR A 119 -11.21 2.50 11.08
C THR A 119 -11.55 1.25 11.86
N THR A 120 -11.81 0.14 11.15
CA THR A 120 -12.05 -1.18 11.74
C THR A 120 -11.68 -2.28 10.79
N TRP A 121 -11.34 -3.44 11.35
CA TRP A 121 -11.13 -4.69 10.63
C TRP A 121 -12.33 -5.60 10.83
N LEU A 122 -12.76 -6.29 9.78
CA LEU A 122 -13.86 -7.25 9.81
C LEU A 122 -13.38 -8.62 9.35
N ASP A 123 -13.88 -9.67 10.00
CA ASP A 123 -13.84 -11.03 9.53
C ASP A 123 -15.25 -11.47 9.12
N LEU A 124 -15.40 -11.76 7.84
CA LEU A 124 -16.68 -12.16 7.22
C LEU A 124 -16.85 -13.67 7.14
N SER A 125 -15.94 -14.45 7.70
CA SER A 125 -15.95 -15.92 7.58
C SER A 125 -17.15 -16.57 8.27
N LYS A 126 -17.71 -15.91 9.30
CA LYS A 126 -18.83 -16.43 10.08
C LYS A 126 -20.18 -15.85 9.63
N GLU A 127 -20.25 -14.55 9.48
CA GLU A 127 -21.47 -13.84 9.12
C GLU A 127 -21.14 -12.44 8.56
N PRO A 128 -22.08 -11.81 7.83
CA PRO A 128 -21.97 -10.41 7.42
C PRO A 128 -21.93 -9.43 8.61
N TRP A 129 -21.36 -8.26 8.35
CA TRP A 129 -21.40 -7.13 9.26
C TRP A 129 -22.24 -5.99 8.68
N ILE A 130 -23.07 -5.36 9.51
CA ILE A 130 -23.86 -4.20 9.11
C ILE A 130 -23.14 -2.93 9.53
N LEU A 131 -22.67 -2.17 8.54
CA LEU A 131 -22.15 -0.82 8.73
C LEU A 131 -23.30 0.18 8.70
N SER A 132 -23.42 1.02 9.74
CA SER A 132 -24.34 2.15 9.80
C SER A 132 -23.55 3.45 9.79
N ILE A 133 -23.88 4.34 8.85
CA ILE A 133 -23.30 5.68 8.69
C ILE A 133 -24.43 6.68 8.93
N PRO A 134 -24.26 7.66 9.85
CA PRO A 134 -25.29 8.68 10.12
C PRO A 134 -25.42 9.67 8.96
N ASP A 135 -26.41 10.57 9.02
CA ASP A 135 -26.46 11.75 8.15
C ASP A 135 -25.25 12.64 8.43
N MET A 136 -24.35 12.75 7.46
CA MET A 136 -23.12 13.52 7.56
C MET A 136 -23.32 15.02 7.35
N LYS A 137 -24.56 15.50 7.22
CA LYS A 137 -24.93 16.91 7.12
C LYS A 137 -24.13 17.66 6.05
N ASP A 138 -24.07 17.07 4.87
CA ASP A 138 -23.30 17.54 3.70
C ASP A 138 -21.76 17.59 3.88
N ARG A 139 -21.23 17.14 5.02
CA ARG A 139 -19.77 17.04 5.22
C ARG A 139 -19.16 16.01 4.28
N TYR A 140 -17.98 16.30 3.73
CA TYR A 140 -17.24 15.31 2.96
C TYR A 140 -16.73 14.18 3.87
N PHE A 141 -16.95 12.97 3.41
CA PHE A 141 -16.45 11.76 4.03
C PHE A 141 -16.30 10.66 2.99
N LEU A 142 -15.51 9.65 3.31
CA LEU A 142 -15.40 8.41 2.56
C LEU A 142 -15.03 7.26 3.51
N PHE A 143 -15.59 6.08 3.25
CA PHE A 143 -15.30 4.84 3.97
C PHE A 143 -14.82 3.77 3.00
N PRO A 144 -13.59 3.90 2.44
CA PRO A 144 -13.04 2.86 1.58
C PRO A 144 -12.96 1.54 2.33
N MET A 145 -13.43 0.49 1.66
CA MET A 145 -13.38 -0.89 2.12
C MET A 145 -12.36 -1.64 1.29
N LEU A 146 -11.27 -2.07 1.93
CA LEU A 146 -10.21 -2.82 1.28
C LEU A 146 -10.42 -4.31 1.53
N ASP A 147 -10.26 -5.10 0.48
CA ASP A 147 -10.19 -6.55 0.59
C ASP A 147 -8.82 -7.01 1.14
N GLY A 148 -8.66 -8.31 1.39
CA GLY A 148 -7.40 -8.87 1.88
C GLY A 148 -6.21 -8.66 0.94
N TRP A 149 -6.46 -8.37 -0.34
CA TRP A 149 -5.44 -8.10 -1.37
C TRP A 149 -5.18 -6.60 -1.58
N THR A 150 -5.68 -5.75 -0.69
CA THR A 150 -5.55 -4.28 -0.71
C THR A 150 -6.36 -3.55 -1.81
N ASN A 151 -7.21 -4.25 -2.56
CA ASN A 151 -8.10 -3.56 -3.47
C ASN A 151 -9.23 -2.88 -2.71
N VAL A 152 -9.53 -1.66 -3.07
CA VAL A 152 -10.71 -0.94 -2.57
C VAL A 152 -11.92 -1.40 -3.37
N PHE A 153 -12.74 -2.30 -2.83
CA PHE A 153 -13.89 -2.84 -3.54
C PHE A 153 -15.15 -1.97 -3.43
N GLN A 154 -15.30 -1.19 -2.34
CA GLN A 154 -16.39 -0.22 -2.15
C GLN A 154 -15.92 1.02 -1.40
N VAL A 155 -16.59 2.15 -1.68
CA VAL A 155 -16.31 3.44 -1.03
C VAL A 155 -17.62 4.19 -0.79
N PRO A 156 -18.44 3.86 0.23
CA PRO A 156 -19.53 4.75 0.59
C PRO A 156 -18.97 6.10 1.05
N GLY A 157 -19.58 7.18 0.58
CA GLY A 157 -19.08 8.53 0.85
C GLY A 157 -19.81 9.60 0.04
N LYS A 158 -19.48 10.86 0.29
CA LYS A 158 -20.17 11.98 -0.37
C LYS A 158 -20.15 11.87 -1.91
N ARG A 159 -19.04 11.42 -2.48
CA ARG A 159 -18.88 11.26 -3.93
C ARG A 159 -19.78 10.16 -4.52
N THR A 160 -19.94 9.04 -3.82
CA THR A 160 -20.54 7.81 -4.37
C THR A 160 -21.97 7.58 -3.94
N THR A 161 -22.27 7.85 -2.68
CA THR A 161 -23.57 7.50 -2.05
C THR A 161 -24.26 8.68 -1.41
N GLY A 162 -23.65 9.88 -1.47
CA GLY A 162 -24.19 11.08 -0.83
C GLY A 162 -23.97 11.10 0.69
N THR A 163 -24.64 12.02 1.38
CA THR A 163 -24.36 12.32 2.79
C THR A 163 -25.48 11.94 3.75
N LYS A 164 -26.60 11.41 3.25
CA LYS A 164 -27.72 10.97 4.09
C LYS A 164 -27.36 9.72 4.90
N ALA A 165 -28.14 9.39 5.92
CA ALA A 165 -27.96 8.18 6.70
C ALA A 165 -28.03 6.93 5.80
N GLN A 166 -27.11 5.97 5.98
CA GLN A 166 -26.89 4.83 5.09
C GLN A 166 -26.60 3.58 5.91
N LYS A 167 -26.99 2.41 5.37
CA LYS A 167 -26.72 1.11 5.97
C LYS A 167 -26.28 0.11 4.93
N TYR A 168 -25.19 -0.59 5.21
CA TYR A 168 -24.58 -1.56 4.30
C TYR A 168 -24.31 -2.87 5.00
N ALA A 169 -24.72 -3.97 4.39
CA ALA A 169 -24.28 -5.30 4.79
C ALA A 169 -23.01 -5.64 4.02
N ILE A 170 -21.91 -5.86 4.72
CA ILE A 170 -20.66 -6.32 4.14
C ILE A 170 -20.68 -7.83 4.24
N THR A 171 -20.80 -8.52 3.09
CA THR A 171 -20.94 -9.98 3.00
C THR A 171 -19.65 -10.60 2.50
N GLY A 172 -19.30 -11.79 3.01
CA GLY A 172 -18.15 -12.56 2.52
C GLY A 172 -18.41 -13.22 1.17
N PRO A 173 -17.36 -13.74 0.50
CA PRO A 173 -17.47 -14.28 -0.87
C PRO A 173 -18.44 -15.45 -1.01
N GLY A 174 -18.58 -16.27 0.03
CA GLY A 174 -19.47 -17.46 0.05
C GLY A 174 -20.85 -17.23 0.67
N TRP A 175 -21.18 -16.01 1.11
CA TRP A 175 -22.45 -15.77 1.78
C TRP A 175 -23.63 -15.73 0.80
N THR A 176 -24.74 -16.39 1.19
CA THR A 176 -25.97 -16.55 0.35
C THR A 176 -27.28 -16.31 1.13
N GLY A 177 -27.21 -15.71 2.32
CA GLY A 177 -28.37 -15.47 3.17
C GLY A 177 -29.25 -14.30 2.69
N THR A 178 -30.26 -13.98 3.48
CA THR A 178 -31.19 -12.86 3.23
C THR A 178 -30.85 -11.68 4.13
N LEU A 179 -30.84 -10.49 3.56
CA LEU A 179 -30.57 -9.25 4.28
C LEU A 179 -31.85 -8.58 4.80
N PRO A 180 -31.78 -7.81 5.89
CA PRO A 180 -32.87 -7.01 6.36
C PRO A 180 -33.29 -5.95 5.34
N ALA A 181 -34.57 -5.57 5.35
CA ALA A 181 -35.08 -4.50 4.50
C ALA A 181 -34.35 -3.16 4.74
N GLY A 182 -34.07 -2.43 3.68
CA GLY A 182 -33.38 -1.13 3.74
C GLY A 182 -31.87 -1.18 3.98
N VAL A 183 -31.27 -2.37 3.91
CA VAL A 183 -29.82 -2.57 3.96
C VAL A 183 -29.30 -2.96 2.58
N THR A 184 -28.33 -2.21 2.06
CA THR A 184 -27.70 -2.48 0.77
C THR A 184 -26.54 -3.45 0.94
N GLU A 185 -26.44 -4.46 0.08
CA GLU A 185 -25.32 -5.41 0.09
C GLU A 185 -24.07 -4.83 -0.56
N TYR A 186 -22.93 -5.00 0.13
CA TYR A 186 -21.59 -4.86 -0.41
C TYR A 186 -20.84 -6.18 -0.27
N LYS A 187 -20.78 -6.95 -1.36
CA LYS A 187 -20.12 -8.24 -1.39
C LYS A 187 -18.61 -8.05 -1.47
N SER A 188 -17.90 -8.51 -0.45
CA SER A 188 -16.44 -8.52 -0.41
C SER A 188 -15.88 -9.70 -1.19
N PRO A 189 -14.77 -9.51 -1.94
CA PRO A 189 -14.04 -10.60 -2.58
C PRO A 189 -13.35 -11.54 -1.59
N THR A 190 -13.09 -11.08 -0.36
CA THR A 190 -12.37 -11.81 0.68
C THR A 190 -13.09 -11.76 2.01
N ASN A 191 -12.76 -12.68 2.93
CA ASN A 191 -13.31 -12.64 4.28
C ASN A 191 -12.65 -11.56 5.16
N LEU A 192 -11.40 -11.22 4.91
CA LEU A 192 -10.73 -10.09 5.57
C LEU A 192 -11.11 -8.79 4.87
N VAL A 193 -11.63 -7.82 5.65
CA VAL A 193 -11.95 -6.47 5.18
C VAL A 193 -11.36 -5.45 6.13
N TRP A 194 -10.77 -4.40 5.56
CA TRP A 194 -10.34 -3.22 6.29
C TRP A 194 -11.18 -2.01 5.86
N ILE A 195 -11.96 -1.44 6.78
CA ILE A 195 -12.66 -0.17 6.57
C ILE A 195 -11.78 0.95 7.09
N LEU A 196 -11.35 1.85 6.20
CA LEU A 196 -10.43 2.94 6.50
C LEU A 196 -11.14 4.29 6.29
N GLY A 197 -12.16 4.57 7.11
CA GLY A 197 -13.00 5.75 7.01
C GLY A 197 -12.26 7.04 7.31
N ARG A 198 -12.59 8.09 6.56
CA ARG A 198 -12.09 9.45 6.73
C ARG A 198 -13.25 10.44 6.70
N ILE A 199 -13.29 11.34 7.68
CA ILE A 199 -14.29 12.41 7.77
C ILE A 199 -13.53 13.74 7.74
N TYR A 200 -13.88 14.62 6.81
CA TYR A 200 -13.27 15.95 6.69
C TYR A 200 -13.38 16.73 8.00
N CYS A 201 -12.30 17.35 8.40
CA CYS A 201 -12.18 18.15 9.59
C CYS A 201 -11.35 19.41 9.30
N THR A 202 -11.71 20.54 9.87
CA THR A 202 -10.95 21.79 9.70
C THR A 202 -9.84 21.98 10.74
N GLY A 203 -9.87 21.16 11.81
CA GLY A 203 -8.89 21.22 12.89
C GLY A 203 -9.19 22.26 13.98
N THR A 204 -10.34 22.97 13.90
CA THR A 204 -10.77 23.84 14.99
C THR A 204 -11.42 23.04 16.12
N PRO A 205 -11.39 23.53 17.37
CA PRO A 205 -12.03 22.84 18.50
C PRO A 205 -13.51 22.54 18.26
N GLU A 206 -14.25 23.46 17.66
CA GLU A 206 -15.67 23.33 17.35
C GLU A 206 -15.90 22.25 16.31
N ASP A 207 -15.02 22.19 15.28
CA ASP A 207 -15.15 21.21 14.22
C ASP A 207 -14.70 19.82 14.67
N TYR A 208 -13.67 19.71 15.50
CA TYR A 208 -13.35 18.44 16.18
C TYR A 208 -14.57 17.89 16.92
N LYS A 209 -15.25 18.72 17.74
CA LYS A 209 -16.46 18.32 18.47
C LYS A 209 -17.55 17.83 17.51
N ALA A 210 -17.76 18.53 16.40
CA ALA A 210 -18.76 18.14 15.40
C ALA A 210 -18.42 16.80 14.73
N VAL A 211 -17.15 16.59 14.36
CA VAL A 211 -16.68 15.33 13.75
C VAL A 211 -16.73 14.18 14.74
N HIS A 212 -16.36 14.41 16.02
CA HIS A 212 -16.48 13.39 17.08
C HIS A 212 -17.91 12.89 17.22
N ALA A 213 -18.89 13.80 17.23
CA ALA A 213 -20.30 13.42 17.29
C ALA A 213 -20.76 12.57 16.10
N LEU A 214 -20.19 12.78 14.91
CA LEU A 214 -20.44 11.92 13.75
C LEU A 214 -19.73 10.57 13.87
N GLN A 215 -18.46 10.57 14.28
CA GLN A 215 -17.70 9.34 14.50
C GLN A 215 -18.38 8.41 15.52
N ASP A 216 -18.98 8.97 16.59
CA ASP A 216 -19.66 8.20 17.64
C ASP A 216 -20.92 7.50 17.16
N GLN A 217 -21.55 8.01 16.11
CA GLN A 217 -22.73 7.42 15.48
C GLN A 217 -22.40 6.39 14.41
N VAL A 218 -21.15 6.35 13.89
CA VAL A 218 -20.71 5.30 12.97
C VAL A 218 -20.55 4.00 13.74
N SER A 219 -21.21 2.94 13.29
CA SER A 219 -21.17 1.65 13.96
C SER A 219 -21.11 0.48 13.00
N VAL A 220 -20.53 -0.64 13.46
CA VAL A 220 -20.63 -1.95 12.83
C VAL A 220 -21.18 -2.95 13.84
N VAL A 221 -22.08 -3.82 13.39
CA VAL A 221 -22.63 -4.92 14.19
C VAL A 221 -22.70 -6.18 13.34
N PRO A 222 -22.50 -7.39 13.91
CA PRO A 222 -22.75 -8.63 13.17
C PRO A 222 -24.23 -8.72 12.79
N LEU A 223 -24.53 -9.34 11.66
CA LEU A 223 -25.90 -9.45 11.13
C LEU A 223 -26.86 -10.09 12.15
N SER A 224 -26.41 -11.08 12.89
CA SER A 224 -27.18 -11.77 13.94
C SER A 224 -27.61 -10.85 15.09
N SER A 225 -26.91 -9.73 15.29
CA SER A 225 -27.19 -8.72 16.31
C SER A 225 -27.87 -7.47 15.76
N TYR A 226 -28.11 -7.39 14.44
CA TYR A 226 -28.74 -6.22 13.84
C TYR A 226 -30.17 -5.99 14.38
N GLY A 227 -30.46 -4.75 14.77
CA GLY A 227 -31.75 -4.37 15.38
C GLY A 227 -31.89 -4.74 16.85
N LYS A 228 -30.82 -5.25 17.49
CA LYS A 228 -30.80 -5.59 18.92
C LYS A 228 -29.70 -4.80 19.65
N PRO A 229 -29.77 -4.64 20.97
CA PRO A 229 -28.62 -4.15 21.73
C PRO A 229 -27.39 -5.04 21.49
N TYR A 230 -26.27 -4.42 21.14
CA TYR A 230 -25.03 -5.11 20.91
C TYR A 230 -23.87 -4.41 21.61
N THR A 231 -23.19 -5.15 22.47
CA THR A 231 -21.93 -4.73 23.09
C THR A 231 -20.83 -5.62 22.53
N PRO A 232 -19.87 -5.06 21.79
CA PRO A 232 -18.79 -5.85 21.24
C PRO A 232 -17.94 -6.45 22.38
N PRO A 233 -17.53 -7.73 22.26
CA PRO A 233 -16.67 -8.35 23.26
C PRO A 233 -15.29 -7.69 23.27
N PRO A 234 -14.57 -7.70 24.40
CA PRO A 234 -13.18 -7.30 24.43
C PRO A 234 -12.34 -8.13 23.44
N GLY A 235 -11.32 -7.50 22.86
CA GLY A 235 -10.37 -8.21 22.00
C GLY A 235 -9.44 -9.11 22.81
N THR A 236 -8.90 -10.11 22.12
CA THR A 236 -7.82 -10.97 22.67
C THR A 236 -6.49 -10.27 22.41
N VAL A 237 -5.67 -10.15 23.45
CA VAL A 237 -4.29 -9.67 23.34
C VAL A 237 -3.36 -10.89 23.29
N ASP A 238 -2.64 -11.03 22.20
CA ASP A 238 -1.62 -12.07 22.00
C ASP A 238 -0.23 -11.48 22.29
N PRO A 239 0.44 -11.88 23.37
CA PRO A 239 1.76 -11.36 23.74
C PRO A 239 2.88 -11.78 22.76
N SER A 240 2.64 -12.74 21.89
CA SER A 240 3.61 -13.19 20.87
C SER A 240 3.71 -12.25 19.69
N ILE A 241 2.73 -11.34 19.51
CA ILE A 241 2.74 -10.37 18.41
C ILE A 241 3.74 -9.25 18.74
N ASP A 242 4.70 -9.04 17.85
CA ASP A 242 5.62 -7.91 17.94
C ASP A 242 4.86 -6.58 17.68
N MET A 243 4.70 -5.82 18.76
CA MET A 243 4.00 -4.53 18.75
C MET A 243 4.94 -3.34 18.51
N LYS A 244 6.26 -3.58 18.38
CA LYS A 244 7.29 -2.54 18.27
C LYS A 244 7.77 -2.36 16.84
N THR A 245 8.00 -3.46 16.13
CA THR A 245 8.45 -3.44 14.74
C THR A 245 7.26 -3.16 13.82
N ALA A 246 7.44 -2.27 12.86
CA ALA A 246 6.39 -1.96 11.88
C ALA A 246 5.97 -3.23 11.12
N PRO A 247 4.67 -3.44 10.82
CA PRO A 247 4.18 -4.64 10.14
C PRO A 247 4.93 -4.96 8.84
N ARG A 248 5.23 -3.95 8.03
CA ARG A 248 6.02 -4.09 6.80
C ARG A 248 7.40 -4.70 7.08
N ASP A 249 8.07 -4.22 8.11
CA ASP A 249 9.45 -4.66 8.43
C ASP A 249 9.44 -6.07 9.01
N GLN A 250 8.39 -6.47 9.76
CA GLN A 250 8.17 -7.85 10.18
C GLN A 250 7.99 -8.77 8.97
N VAL A 251 7.20 -8.37 7.97
CA VAL A 251 7.01 -9.14 6.73
C VAL A 251 8.32 -9.25 5.95
N ASN A 252 9.07 -8.16 5.84
CA ASN A 252 10.34 -8.13 5.13
C ASN A 252 11.44 -8.98 5.79
N ALA A 253 11.33 -9.24 7.09
CA ALA A 253 12.27 -10.07 7.83
C ALA A 253 11.97 -11.58 7.73
N MET A 254 10.84 -12.00 7.14
CA MET A 254 10.48 -13.40 7.02
C MET A 254 11.39 -14.17 6.07
N ASP A 255 11.74 -15.40 6.46
CA ASP A 255 12.28 -16.37 5.50
C ASP A 255 11.20 -16.85 4.51
N GLY A 256 11.66 -17.41 3.39
CA GLY A 256 10.76 -17.81 2.30
C GLY A 256 9.76 -18.92 2.71
N ALA A 257 10.16 -19.87 3.53
CA ALA A 257 9.29 -20.98 3.96
C ALA A 257 8.15 -20.47 4.84
N THR A 258 8.46 -19.64 5.83
CA THR A 258 7.49 -18.98 6.71
C THR A 258 6.54 -18.08 5.93
N TYR A 259 7.08 -17.26 5.03
CA TYR A 259 6.31 -16.35 4.21
C TYR A 259 5.29 -17.08 3.33
N PHE A 260 5.73 -18.09 2.56
CA PHE A 260 4.84 -18.80 1.65
C PHE A 260 3.88 -19.75 2.35
N LYS A 261 4.25 -20.29 3.53
CA LYS A 261 3.30 -21.01 4.36
C LYS A 261 2.15 -20.10 4.81
N LEU A 262 2.47 -18.94 5.35
CA LEU A 262 1.45 -17.96 5.74
C LEU A 262 0.59 -17.54 4.54
N PHE A 263 1.21 -17.25 3.41
CA PHE A 263 0.50 -16.88 2.18
C PHE A 263 -0.50 -17.95 1.76
N ALA A 264 -0.08 -19.22 1.72
CA ALA A 264 -0.97 -20.34 1.36
C ALA A 264 -2.15 -20.47 2.35
N ASP A 265 -1.89 -20.31 3.65
CA ASP A 265 -2.94 -20.34 4.67
C ASP A 265 -3.94 -19.19 4.50
N LEU A 266 -3.46 -17.98 4.21
CA LEU A 266 -4.32 -16.81 3.99
C LEU A 266 -5.22 -16.93 2.76
N MET A 267 -4.74 -17.56 1.68
CA MET A 267 -5.53 -17.80 0.47
C MET A 267 -6.74 -18.72 0.70
N LYS A 268 -6.74 -19.55 1.73
CA LYS A 268 -7.88 -20.44 2.05
C LYS A 268 -9.15 -19.66 2.40
N THR A 269 -9.00 -18.52 3.03
CA THR A 269 -10.10 -17.67 3.47
C THR A 269 -10.23 -16.36 2.68
N ASN A 270 -9.18 -16.00 1.94
CA ASN A 270 -9.12 -14.81 1.11
C ASN A 270 -8.77 -15.22 -0.34
N PRO A 271 -9.73 -15.75 -1.09
CA PRO A 271 -9.46 -16.27 -2.43
C PRO A 271 -8.88 -15.20 -3.35
N PRO A 272 -8.01 -15.60 -4.29
CA PRO A 272 -7.54 -14.72 -5.35
C PRO A 272 -8.67 -14.32 -6.29
N ALA A 273 -8.48 -13.23 -7.05
CA ALA A 273 -9.40 -12.85 -8.11
C ALA A 273 -9.38 -13.89 -9.26
N THR A 274 -10.46 -13.96 -10.02
CA THR A 274 -10.56 -14.86 -11.18
C THR A 274 -9.45 -14.60 -12.22
N ASP A 275 -9.10 -13.33 -12.42
CA ASP A 275 -8.07 -12.91 -13.38
C ASP A 275 -6.65 -13.32 -12.94
N ASP A 276 -6.47 -13.74 -11.68
CA ASP A 276 -5.20 -14.22 -11.15
C ASP A 276 -4.90 -15.69 -11.55
N ALA A 277 -5.80 -16.38 -12.28
CA ALA A 277 -5.62 -17.78 -12.66
C ALA A 277 -4.24 -18.11 -13.28
N PRO A 278 -3.62 -17.27 -14.14
CA PRO A 278 -2.28 -17.53 -14.65
C PRO A 278 -1.20 -17.53 -13.56
N MET A 279 -1.33 -16.64 -12.54
CA MET A 279 -0.42 -16.61 -11.39
C MET A 279 -0.62 -17.85 -10.51
N ILE A 280 -1.86 -18.24 -10.26
CA ILE A 280 -2.18 -19.44 -9.48
C ILE A 280 -1.58 -20.69 -10.13
N ALA A 281 -1.63 -20.80 -11.47
CA ALA A 281 -0.99 -21.90 -12.19
C ALA A 281 0.56 -21.89 -12.01
N LYS A 282 1.20 -20.72 -11.99
CA LYS A 282 2.64 -20.60 -11.68
C LYS A 282 2.97 -21.03 -10.25
N LEU A 283 2.15 -20.66 -9.28
CA LEU A 283 2.33 -21.03 -7.87
C LEU A 283 2.36 -22.55 -7.67
N ALA A 284 1.54 -23.28 -8.41
CA ALA A 284 1.50 -24.75 -8.34
C ALA A 284 2.86 -25.39 -8.69
N ASN A 285 3.64 -24.80 -9.59
CA ASN A 285 4.98 -25.29 -9.99
C ASN A 285 6.02 -25.22 -8.85
N ILE A 286 5.76 -24.42 -7.83
CA ILE A 286 6.60 -24.33 -6.62
C ILE A 286 5.88 -24.91 -5.39
N GLY A 287 4.86 -25.73 -5.59
CA GLY A 287 4.15 -26.46 -4.52
C GLY A 287 3.10 -25.63 -3.76
N ILE A 288 2.78 -24.40 -4.18
CA ILE A 288 1.74 -23.58 -3.57
C ILE A 288 0.44 -23.79 -4.35
N VAL A 289 -0.46 -24.61 -3.79
CA VAL A 289 -1.73 -25.00 -4.42
C VAL A 289 -2.89 -24.40 -3.63
N LEU A 290 -3.79 -23.72 -4.32
CA LEU A 290 -4.97 -23.10 -3.70
C LEU A 290 -5.77 -24.10 -2.87
N GLY A 291 -6.08 -23.74 -1.63
CA GLY A 291 -6.83 -24.57 -0.68
C GLY A 291 -6.06 -25.73 -0.04
N LYS A 292 -4.76 -25.89 -0.34
CA LYS A 292 -3.89 -26.91 0.28
C LYS A 292 -2.93 -26.29 1.26
N ASP A 293 -2.44 -27.10 2.20
CA ASP A 293 -1.34 -26.73 3.07
C ASP A 293 -0.04 -26.67 2.27
N PHE A 294 0.79 -25.69 2.59
CA PHE A 294 2.14 -25.56 2.04
C PHE A 294 3.16 -25.97 3.09
N ASP A 295 4.08 -26.85 2.70
CA ASP A 295 5.19 -27.32 3.51
C ASP A 295 6.46 -27.40 2.67
N ALA A 296 7.35 -26.44 2.86
CA ALA A 296 8.60 -26.35 2.11
C ALA A 296 9.52 -27.57 2.33
N SER A 297 9.40 -28.30 3.44
CA SER A 297 10.21 -29.49 3.74
C SER A 297 9.85 -30.70 2.87
N LYS A 298 8.69 -30.67 2.20
CA LYS A 298 8.21 -31.74 1.32
C LYS A 298 8.51 -31.49 -0.16
N LEU A 299 9.11 -30.36 -0.49
CA LEU A 299 9.44 -30.00 -1.86
C LEU A 299 10.74 -30.67 -2.34
N ASP A 300 10.90 -30.75 -3.64
CA ASP A 300 12.20 -31.03 -4.24
C ASP A 300 13.25 -30.07 -3.67
N PRO A 301 14.45 -30.54 -3.27
CA PRO A 301 15.47 -29.69 -2.65
C PRO A 301 15.87 -28.46 -3.48
N ALA A 302 15.90 -28.58 -4.83
CA ALA A 302 16.20 -27.46 -5.70
C ALA A 302 15.08 -26.40 -5.68
N VAL A 303 13.82 -26.86 -5.66
CA VAL A 303 12.65 -25.98 -5.52
C VAL A 303 12.65 -25.26 -4.16
N ALA A 304 12.86 -26.02 -3.08
CA ALA A 304 12.93 -25.46 -1.72
C ALA A 304 14.01 -24.39 -1.59
N LYS A 305 15.19 -24.59 -2.22
CA LYS A 305 16.29 -23.63 -2.24
C LYS A 305 15.93 -22.38 -3.06
N GLY A 306 15.25 -22.55 -4.20
CA GLY A 306 14.74 -21.44 -5.00
C GLY A 306 13.78 -20.55 -4.18
N ILE A 307 12.84 -21.16 -3.47
CA ILE A 307 11.90 -20.49 -2.57
C ILE A 307 12.63 -19.74 -1.44
N ALA A 308 13.58 -20.39 -0.77
CA ALA A 308 14.31 -19.79 0.35
C ALA A 308 15.08 -18.52 -0.06
N THR A 309 15.49 -18.41 -1.31
CA THR A 309 16.28 -17.27 -1.83
C THR A 309 15.43 -16.19 -2.50
N ALA A 310 14.11 -16.33 -2.56
CA ALA A 310 13.22 -15.40 -3.26
C ALA A 310 12.89 -14.08 -2.51
N PRO A 311 12.80 -14.01 -1.15
CA PRO A 311 12.32 -12.80 -0.49
C PRO A 311 13.13 -11.55 -0.82
N LYS A 312 14.45 -11.58 -0.70
CA LYS A 312 15.30 -10.42 -0.97
C LYS A 312 15.18 -9.88 -2.40
N PRO A 313 15.32 -10.69 -3.48
CA PRO A 313 15.06 -10.21 -4.84
C PRO A 313 13.63 -9.71 -5.07
N GLY A 314 12.64 -10.31 -4.40
CA GLY A 314 11.25 -9.83 -4.43
C GLY A 314 11.12 -8.42 -3.88
N GLN A 315 11.70 -8.16 -2.71
CA GLN A 315 11.75 -6.83 -2.08
C GLN A 315 12.47 -5.80 -2.94
N GLU A 316 13.61 -6.17 -3.51
CA GLU A 316 14.37 -5.32 -4.44
C GLU A 316 13.54 -4.94 -5.67
N LYS A 317 12.81 -5.90 -6.26
CA LYS A 317 11.90 -5.62 -7.39
C LYS A 317 10.70 -4.76 -7.00
N ILE A 318 10.14 -4.93 -5.80
CA ILE A 318 9.05 -4.08 -5.30
C ILE A 318 9.53 -2.64 -5.15
N SER A 319 10.65 -2.43 -4.46
CA SER A 319 11.18 -1.08 -4.22
C SER A 319 11.66 -0.39 -5.49
N ALA A 320 12.24 -1.14 -6.42
CA ALA A 320 12.70 -0.61 -7.71
C ALA A 320 11.54 -0.20 -8.64
N TYR A 321 10.34 -0.75 -8.44
CA TYR A 321 9.19 -0.49 -9.31
C TYR A 321 8.77 0.99 -9.37
N LEU A 322 9.09 1.78 -8.36
CA LEU A 322 8.85 3.23 -8.37
C LEU A 322 9.41 3.90 -9.64
N LYS A 323 10.60 3.50 -10.07
CA LYS A 323 11.23 4.03 -11.31
C LYS A 323 10.54 3.48 -12.57
N GLU A 324 10.13 2.21 -12.54
CA GLU A 324 9.42 1.58 -13.65
C GLU A 324 8.00 2.13 -13.82
N ALA A 325 7.34 2.52 -12.72
CA ALA A 325 5.99 3.05 -12.72
C ALA A 325 5.84 4.31 -13.60
N LEU A 326 6.90 5.10 -13.75
CA LEU A 326 6.95 6.22 -14.69
C LEU A 326 6.95 5.79 -16.15
N VAL A 327 7.58 4.65 -16.45
CA VAL A 327 7.66 4.08 -17.81
C VAL A 327 6.37 3.34 -18.17
N THR A 328 5.80 2.61 -17.23
CA THR A 328 4.53 1.86 -17.43
C THR A 328 3.30 2.77 -17.42
N GLY A 329 3.43 4.01 -16.94
CA GLY A 329 2.32 4.95 -16.79
C GLY A 329 1.49 4.77 -15.52
N ASP A 330 1.91 3.91 -14.60
CA ASP A 330 1.30 3.77 -13.27
C ASP A 330 1.58 4.97 -12.37
N ALA A 331 2.67 5.69 -12.64
CA ALA A 331 2.98 6.98 -12.04
C ALA A 331 3.17 8.05 -13.11
N LYS A 332 3.01 9.30 -12.72
CA LYS A 332 3.28 10.48 -13.55
C LYS A 332 4.16 11.46 -12.79
N ALA A 333 5.13 12.01 -13.48
CA ALA A 333 5.91 13.14 -13.00
C ALA A 333 5.56 14.39 -13.83
N GLU A 334 5.23 15.49 -13.15
CA GLU A 334 4.86 16.75 -13.77
C GLU A 334 5.34 17.90 -12.89
N ASN A 335 6.17 18.79 -13.43
CA ASN A 335 6.67 20.00 -12.75
C ASN A 335 7.30 19.71 -11.36
N GLY A 336 8.08 18.60 -11.23
CA GLY A 336 8.67 18.17 -9.97
C GLY A 336 7.74 17.43 -9.01
N TRP A 337 6.48 17.21 -9.37
CA TRP A 337 5.53 16.42 -8.61
C TRP A 337 5.40 15.02 -9.19
N LEU A 338 5.46 14.02 -8.32
CA LEU A 338 5.23 12.60 -8.62
C LEU A 338 3.90 12.14 -8.02
N PHE A 339 3.06 11.47 -8.79
CA PHE A 339 1.84 10.87 -8.29
C PHE A 339 1.48 9.59 -9.04
N PHE A 340 0.81 8.68 -8.34
CA PHE A 340 0.35 7.40 -8.89
C PHE A 340 -1.04 7.53 -9.48
N LYS A 341 -1.25 6.91 -10.64
CA LYS A 341 -2.51 6.94 -11.39
C LYS A 341 -3.38 5.71 -11.14
N ASN A 342 -2.76 4.59 -10.77
CA ASN A 342 -3.44 3.30 -10.56
C ASN A 342 -3.31 2.89 -9.09
N THR A 343 -4.14 3.49 -8.22
CA THR A 343 -4.18 3.17 -6.78
C THR A 343 -5.55 2.66 -6.37
N GLY A 344 -5.59 1.78 -5.38
CA GLY A 344 -6.80 1.23 -4.80
C GLY A 344 -7.53 0.18 -5.65
N VAL A 345 -7.25 0.08 -6.95
CA VAL A 345 -7.71 -1.00 -7.85
C VAL A 345 -6.56 -1.32 -8.79
N TYR A 346 -6.10 -2.56 -8.78
CA TYR A 346 -4.83 -2.92 -9.42
C TYR A 346 -4.98 -3.97 -10.52
N GLY A 347 -6.09 -4.74 -10.55
CA GLY A 347 -6.23 -5.88 -11.45
C GLY A 347 -5.04 -6.83 -11.33
N THR A 348 -4.44 -7.22 -12.45
CA THR A 348 -3.22 -8.05 -12.52
C THR A 348 -1.91 -7.26 -12.44
N GLY A 349 -1.97 -5.98 -12.11
CA GLY A 349 -0.80 -5.11 -11.90
C GLY A 349 -0.08 -5.42 -10.57
N TYR A 350 0.38 -6.66 -10.39
CA TYR A 350 0.91 -7.16 -9.10
C TYR A 350 2.07 -6.35 -8.55
N ARG A 351 2.96 -5.87 -9.42
CA ARG A 351 4.13 -5.06 -9.01
C ARG A 351 3.71 -3.69 -8.51
N ASN A 352 2.76 -3.04 -9.20
CA ASN A 352 2.17 -1.79 -8.74
C ASN A 352 1.46 -1.98 -7.39
N ARG A 353 0.61 -3.02 -7.26
CA ARG A 353 -0.09 -3.34 -6.02
C ARG A 353 0.88 -3.57 -4.85
N ALA A 354 1.95 -4.35 -5.06
CA ALA A 354 2.96 -4.60 -4.05
C ALA A 354 3.73 -3.33 -3.67
N MET A 355 4.11 -2.50 -4.64
CA MET A 355 4.81 -1.24 -4.40
C MET A 355 3.93 -0.24 -3.64
N ILE A 356 2.65 -0.09 -4.01
CA ILE A 356 1.71 0.76 -3.26
C ILE A 356 1.52 0.21 -1.84
N THR A 357 1.46 -1.12 -1.65
CA THR A 357 1.42 -1.72 -0.31
C THR A 357 2.67 -1.40 0.50
N TRP A 358 3.84 -1.41 -0.13
CA TRP A 358 5.11 -1.11 0.52
C TRP A 358 5.21 0.34 1.01
N TYR A 359 4.79 1.30 0.20
CA TYR A 359 4.96 2.74 0.48
C TYR A 359 3.71 3.45 1.02
N GLY A 360 2.51 2.94 0.71
CA GLY A 360 1.25 3.62 1.00
C GLY A 360 0.08 2.67 1.19
N LEU A 361 0.24 1.63 2.03
CA LEU A 361 -0.85 0.72 2.37
C LEU A 361 -2.10 1.49 2.82
N GLY A 362 -3.25 1.14 2.28
CA GLY A 362 -4.51 1.85 2.52
C GLY A 362 -4.78 3.00 1.54
N ALA A 363 -4.10 2.99 0.37
CA ALA A 363 -4.32 3.98 -0.68
C ALA A 363 -5.78 3.98 -1.17
N ASN A 364 -6.30 5.18 -1.43
CA ASN A 364 -7.62 5.38 -2.02
C ASN A 364 -7.61 5.11 -3.52
N ARG A 365 -8.81 4.94 -4.11
CA ARG A 365 -8.97 5.07 -5.57
C ARG A 365 -8.66 6.50 -6.01
N ILE A 366 -8.12 6.68 -7.20
CA ILE A 366 -7.75 8.00 -7.73
C ILE A 366 -8.94 8.98 -7.81
N HIS A 367 -10.15 8.48 -8.03
CA HIS A 367 -11.38 9.30 -8.02
C HIS A 367 -11.76 9.79 -6.62
N ASP A 368 -11.26 9.15 -5.56
CA ASP A 368 -11.50 9.56 -4.17
C ASP A 368 -10.41 10.49 -3.66
N ALA A 369 -9.14 10.21 -3.99
CA ALA A 369 -8.03 11.09 -3.65
C ALA A 369 -6.78 10.83 -4.49
N VAL A 370 -6.06 11.90 -4.83
CA VAL A 370 -4.75 11.87 -5.49
C VAL A 370 -3.73 12.58 -4.61
N TYR A 371 -2.50 12.06 -4.58
CA TYR A 371 -1.44 12.51 -3.66
C TYR A 371 -0.15 12.89 -4.42
N PRO A 372 -0.10 14.00 -5.16
CA PRO A 372 1.14 14.49 -5.75
C PRO A 372 2.15 14.82 -4.65
N THR A 373 3.35 14.25 -4.75
CA THR A 373 4.45 14.48 -3.81
C THR A 373 5.62 15.10 -4.55
N SER A 374 6.24 16.11 -3.96
CA SER A 374 7.41 16.78 -4.51
C SER A 374 8.49 16.87 -3.44
N GLU A 375 9.66 16.34 -3.79
CA GLU A 375 10.86 16.37 -2.93
C GLU A 375 11.88 17.41 -3.39
N GLY A 376 11.62 18.08 -4.50
CA GLY A 376 12.49 19.08 -5.11
C GLY A 376 11.87 19.77 -6.31
N PRO A 377 12.48 20.83 -6.83
CA PRO A 377 11.97 21.56 -8.00
C PRO A 377 11.96 20.68 -9.26
N ASP A 378 12.78 19.66 -9.28
CA ASP A 378 12.78 18.58 -10.26
C ASP A 378 13.03 17.23 -9.53
N LEU A 379 12.95 16.11 -10.21
CA LEU A 379 13.10 14.78 -9.59
C LEU A 379 14.55 14.44 -9.16
N LEU A 380 15.51 15.31 -9.46
CA LEU A 380 16.94 15.08 -9.19
C LEU A 380 17.46 15.91 -8.01
N LYS A 381 16.84 17.06 -7.75
CA LYS A 381 17.23 17.98 -6.69
C LYS A 381 16.27 17.85 -5.50
N LYS A 382 16.78 18.13 -4.31
CA LYS A 382 15.96 18.21 -3.08
C LYS A 382 15.66 19.67 -2.73
N TYR A 383 14.52 19.91 -2.10
CA TYR A 383 14.25 21.18 -1.46
C TYR A 383 15.16 21.34 -0.24
N SER A 384 15.63 22.56 0.00
CA SER A 384 16.36 22.93 1.20
C SER A 384 15.77 24.19 1.79
N GLY A 385 15.49 24.20 3.09
CA GLY A 385 14.93 25.36 3.78
C GLY A 385 15.89 26.52 3.96
N GLY A 386 17.14 26.39 3.53
CA GLY A 386 18.05 27.51 3.31
C GLY A 386 17.67 28.42 2.15
N ASN A 387 16.79 27.94 1.27
CA ASN A 387 16.25 28.65 0.12
C ASN A 387 14.81 29.08 0.35
N LYS A 388 14.34 30.00 -0.48
CA LYS A 388 12.93 30.42 -0.56
C LYS A 388 12.33 29.87 -1.84
N TYR A 389 11.09 29.44 -1.78
CA TYR A 389 10.39 28.93 -2.96
C TYR A 389 9.00 29.54 -3.09
N VAL A 390 8.50 29.57 -4.32
CA VAL A 390 7.15 30.01 -4.65
C VAL A 390 6.47 28.99 -5.55
N ALA A 391 5.28 28.56 -5.16
CA ALA A 391 4.34 27.84 -6.02
C ALA A 391 3.31 28.86 -6.51
N HIS A 392 3.33 29.15 -7.82
CA HIS A 392 2.44 30.11 -8.44
C HIS A 392 1.24 29.41 -9.09
N PHE A 393 0.04 29.85 -8.75
CA PHE A 393 -1.21 29.42 -9.38
C PHE A 393 -1.81 30.59 -10.16
N ASN A 394 -1.98 30.42 -11.46
CA ASN A 394 -2.68 31.42 -12.27
C ASN A 394 -4.13 31.61 -11.77
N LYS A 395 -4.76 32.69 -12.18
CA LYS A 395 -6.16 32.97 -11.84
C LYS A 395 -7.06 31.80 -12.24
N GLY A 396 -7.76 31.22 -11.26
CA GLY A 396 -8.69 30.10 -11.47
C GLY A 396 -8.03 28.72 -11.59
N GLU A 397 -6.70 28.61 -11.43
CA GLU A 397 -5.94 27.35 -11.57
C GLU A 397 -5.55 26.71 -10.22
N LEU A 398 -6.21 27.08 -9.12
CA LEU A 398 -6.07 26.31 -7.88
C LEU A 398 -6.45 24.84 -8.09
N PRO A 399 -5.92 23.90 -7.28
CA PRO A 399 -6.13 22.48 -7.49
C PRO A 399 -7.61 22.09 -7.67
N PRO A 400 -7.98 21.41 -8.78
CA PRO A 400 -9.38 21.15 -9.14
C PRO A 400 -9.93 19.97 -8.36
N ALA A 401 -10.48 20.22 -7.19
CA ALA A 401 -11.14 19.23 -6.36
C ALA A 401 -12.58 19.61 -6.07
N ASN A 402 -13.50 18.64 -6.14
CA ASN A 402 -14.92 18.85 -5.79
C ASN A 402 -15.12 18.92 -4.27
N ALA A 403 -14.26 18.25 -3.48
CA ALA A 403 -14.31 18.30 -2.02
C ALA A 403 -13.36 19.37 -1.47
N PHE A 404 -12.07 19.09 -1.46
CA PHE A 404 -11.03 20.01 -0.98
C PHE A 404 -9.66 19.57 -1.47
N TRP A 405 -8.70 20.47 -1.35
CA TRP A 405 -7.30 20.18 -1.56
C TRP A 405 -6.45 20.77 -0.43
N SER A 406 -5.25 20.22 -0.25
CA SER A 406 -4.23 20.74 0.65
C SER A 406 -2.83 20.53 0.11
N ILE A 407 -1.86 21.32 0.59
CA ILE A 407 -0.41 21.09 0.44
C ILE A 407 0.16 21.05 1.85
N THR A 408 0.74 19.92 2.21
CA THR A 408 1.32 19.68 3.53
C THR A 408 2.84 19.69 3.45
N MET A 409 3.46 20.33 4.45
CA MET A 409 4.91 20.35 4.68
C MET A 409 5.34 19.19 5.55
N TYR A 410 6.37 18.48 5.12
CA TYR A 410 7.04 17.44 5.90
C TYR A 410 8.55 17.64 5.91
N ASP A 411 9.21 17.09 6.91
CA ASP A 411 10.65 16.88 6.87
C ASP A 411 11.02 15.79 5.83
N LYS A 412 12.30 15.53 5.63
CA LYS A 412 12.79 14.48 4.71
C LYS A 412 12.35 13.06 5.06
N ASN A 413 11.86 12.83 6.27
CA ASN A 413 11.35 11.55 6.76
C ASN A 413 9.81 11.47 6.71
N TYR A 414 9.16 12.46 6.12
CA TYR A 414 7.69 12.57 6.01
C TYR A 414 6.97 12.79 7.34
N PHE A 415 7.55 13.52 8.30
CA PHE A 415 6.89 13.94 9.53
C PHE A 415 6.60 15.44 9.55
N PHE A 416 5.61 15.86 10.32
CA PHE A 416 5.32 17.28 10.49
C PHE A 416 6.52 18.02 11.07
N VAL A 417 6.67 19.28 10.64
CA VAL A 417 7.77 20.15 11.08
C VAL A 417 7.25 21.20 12.06
N PRO A 418 7.76 21.27 13.30
CA PRO A 418 7.40 22.32 14.24
C PRO A 418 7.69 23.71 13.63
N ASN A 419 6.78 24.65 13.79
CA ASN A 419 6.94 26.02 13.32
C ASN A 419 6.20 27.03 14.20
N ALA A 420 6.61 28.28 14.14
CA ALA A 420 6.16 29.36 15.04
C ALA A 420 4.64 29.66 14.99
N ILE A 421 3.96 29.29 13.91
CA ILE A 421 2.53 29.55 13.70
C ILE A 421 1.69 28.26 13.68
N ASN A 422 2.27 27.12 14.05
CA ASN A 422 1.63 25.81 14.06
C ASN A 422 0.88 25.48 12.73
N ARG A 423 1.44 25.91 11.60
CA ARG A 423 0.88 25.68 10.27
C ARG A 423 1.64 24.58 9.55
N TYR A 424 1.04 23.41 9.41
CA TYR A 424 1.62 22.26 8.74
C TYR A 424 1.09 22.09 7.32
N THR A 425 -0.02 22.77 7.00
CA THR A 425 -0.70 22.65 5.70
C THR A 425 -1.34 23.99 5.28
N VAL A 426 -1.38 24.22 3.98
CA VAL A 426 -2.24 25.22 3.33
C VAL A 426 -3.26 24.49 2.48
N SER A 427 -4.47 25.01 2.33
CA SER A 427 -5.57 24.27 1.70
C SER A 427 -6.66 25.18 1.18
N SER A 428 -7.65 24.60 0.51
CA SER A 428 -8.86 25.29 0.02
C SER A 428 -9.65 26.00 1.12
N ARG A 429 -9.44 25.69 2.40
CA ARG A 429 -10.08 26.39 3.54
C ARG A 429 -9.40 27.71 3.93
N ASN A 430 -8.19 27.97 3.41
CA ASN A 430 -7.48 29.18 3.71
C ASN A 430 -7.97 30.36 2.83
N LYS A 431 -7.98 31.55 3.40
CA LYS A 431 -8.20 32.81 2.66
C LYS A 431 -6.84 33.30 2.15
N PHE A 432 -6.51 32.96 0.91
CA PHE A 432 -5.28 33.44 0.30
C PHE A 432 -5.41 34.91 -0.15
N LYS A 433 -4.32 35.64 -0.02
CA LYS A 433 -4.16 36.94 -0.68
C LYS A 433 -3.86 36.69 -2.15
N THR A 434 -4.64 37.29 -3.03
CA THR A 434 -4.45 37.21 -4.48
C THR A 434 -3.57 38.36 -4.96
N ASN A 435 -2.84 38.13 -6.02
CA ASN A 435 -2.13 39.15 -6.76
C ASN A 435 -3.12 40.05 -7.56
N ALA A 436 -2.64 41.16 -8.13
CA ALA A 436 -3.49 42.12 -8.87
C ALA A 436 -4.19 41.48 -10.07
N ASP A 437 -3.60 40.47 -10.70
CA ASP A 437 -4.16 39.70 -11.82
C ASP A 437 -5.08 38.56 -11.38
N GLY A 438 -5.25 38.34 -10.07
CA GLY A 438 -6.07 37.28 -9.49
C GLY A 438 -5.37 35.96 -9.34
N SER A 439 -4.07 35.87 -9.64
CA SER A 439 -3.22 34.69 -9.32
C SER A 439 -2.93 34.56 -7.83
N VAL A 440 -2.40 33.40 -7.39
CA VAL A 440 -2.03 33.12 -6.01
C VAL A 440 -0.62 32.59 -5.95
N ASP A 441 0.22 33.24 -5.13
CA ASP A 441 1.55 32.76 -4.78
C ASP A 441 1.52 32.09 -3.41
N LEU A 442 2.00 30.84 -3.29
CA LEU A 442 2.29 30.19 -2.01
C LEU A 442 3.78 30.26 -1.74
N TYR A 443 4.12 30.86 -0.61
CA TYR A 443 5.51 31.02 -0.16
C TYR A 443 5.92 29.84 0.69
N VAL A 444 6.99 29.14 0.28
CA VAL A 444 7.53 27.96 0.99
C VAL A 444 8.95 28.31 1.44
N GLN A 445 9.12 28.61 2.71
CA GLN A 445 10.41 29.06 3.27
C GLN A 445 10.39 28.93 4.79
N SER A 446 11.58 28.92 5.43
CA SER A 446 11.71 28.77 6.88
C SER A 446 11.32 30.03 7.66
N GLU A 447 11.57 31.20 7.13
CA GLU A 447 11.26 32.49 7.76
C GLU A 447 9.99 33.10 7.17
N SER A 448 9.29 33.94 7.97
CA SER A 448 8.10 34.63 7.48
C SER A 448 8.42 35.50 6.25
N PRO A 449 7.57 35.43 5.18
CA PRO A 449 7.71 36.29 4.02
C PRO A 449 7.26 37.76 4.28
N GLY A 450 6.89 38.06 5.52
CA GLY A 450 6.32 39.34 5.94
C GLY A 450 4.80 39.29 6.10
N LYS A 451 4.27 40.20 6.95
CA LYS A 451 2.84 40.22 7.32
C LYS A 451 1.87 40.20 6.13
N ASP A 452 2.23 40.88 5.06
CA ASP A 452 1.40 40.97 3.86
C ASP A 452 1.28 39.67 3.08
N LYS A 453 2.19 38.72 3.26
CA LYS A 453 2.30 37.45 2.56
C LYS A 453 2.05 36.24 3.47
N GLU A 454 1.89 36.45 4.78
CA GLU A 454 1.81 35.39 5.78
C GLU A 454 0.56 34.50 5.60
N SER A 455 -0.54 35.02 5.04
CA SER A 455 -1.72 34.21 4.70
C SER A 455 -1.42 33.09 3.69
N ASN A 456 -0.41 33.30 2.85
CA ASN A 456 0.00 32.40 1.77
C ASN A 456 1.31 31.65 2.10
N TRP A 457 1.78 31.72 3.34
CA TRP A 457 3.04 31.11 3.75
C TRP A 457 2.84 29.69 4.30
N LEU A 458 3.61 28.75 3.79
CA LEU A 458 3.78 27.41 4.33
C LEU A 458 5.20 27.29 4.92
N PRO A 459 5.35 27.31 6.27
CA PRO A 459 6.65 27.27 6.91
C PRO A 459 7.41 25.98 6.59
N ALA A 460 8.66 26.10 6.13
CA ALA A 460 9.56 24.99 5.88
C ALA A 460 10.58 24.82 7.04
N PRO A 461 11.13 23.60 7.27
CA PRO A 461 12.30 23.44 8.14
C PRO A 461 13.53 24.11 7.52
N LYS A 462 14.62 24.25 8.26
CA LYS A 462 15.90 24.74 7.70
C LYS A 462 16.64 23.70 6.86
N ASP A 463 16.34 22.42 7.09
CA ASP A 463 16.90 21.26 6.37
C ASP A 463 16.09 20.91 5.10
N GLU A 464 16.34 19.73 4.54
CA GLU A 464 15.55 19.17 3.44
C GLU A 464 14.11 18.95 3.85
N PHE A 465 13.19 19.13 2.88
CA PHE A 465 11.76 18.96 3.11
C PHE A 465 11.03 18.33 1.91
N VAL A 466 9.82 17.91 2.16
CA VAL A 466 8.91 17.30 1.18
C VAL A 466 7.57 18.03 1.22
N LEU A 467 7.01 18.26 0.04
CA LEU A 467 5.65 18.77 -0.12
C LEU A 467 4.75 17.63 -0.59
N MET A 468 3.62 17.45 0.05
CA MET A 468 2.57 16.55 -0.42
C MET A 468 1.28 17.31 -0.65
N MET A 469 0.86 17.35 -1.91
CA MET A 469 -0.46 17.84 -2.28
C MET A 469 -1.49 16.72 -2.12
N ARG A 470 -2.70 17.04 -1.70
CA ARG A 470 -3.83 16.13 -1.63
C ARG A 470 -5.01 16.77 -2.34
N LEU A 471 -5.59 16.06 -3.31
CA LEU A 471 -6.88 16.43 -3.91
C LEU A 471 -7.88 15.35 -3.52
N TYR A 472 -8.85 15.68 -2.67
CA TYR A 472 -9.94 14.79 -2.34
C TYR A 472 -11.13 15.06 -3.28
N TRP A 473 -11.63 13.97 -3.88
CA TRP A 473 -12.62 14.02 -4.95
C TRP A 473 -12.16 14.98 -6.07
N PRO A 474 -11.02 14.68 -6.73
CA PRO A 474 -10.55 15.49 -7.85
C PRO A 474 -11.64 15.58 -8.92
N LYS A 475 -11.69 16.70 -9.65
CA LYS A 475 -12.59 16.82 -10.79
C LYS A 475 -12.24 15.80 -11.86
N GLU A 476 -13.25 15.19 -12.44
CA GLU A 476 -13.10 14.22 -13.54
C GLU A 476 -13.17 14.91 -14.92
N SER A 477 -13.82 16.08 -14.98
CA SER A 477 -13.87 16.91 -16.19
C SER A 477 -12.80 18.02 -16.15
N PRO A 478 -12.30 18.47 -17.31
CA PRO A 478 -11.31 19.54 -17.38
C PRO A 478 -11.75 20.86 -16.68
N PRO A 479 -10.80 21.52 -15.99
CA PRO A 479 -9.43 21.10 -15.77
C PRO A 479 -9.35 19.97 -14.73
N SER A 480 -8.58 18.92 -15.02
CA SER A 480 -8.46 17.73 -14.16
C SER A 480 -7.01 17.23 -14.08
N ILE A 481 -6.60 16.81 -12.87
CA ILE A 481 -5.31 16.12 -12.68
C ILE A 481 -5.37 14.69 -13.23
N LEU A 482 -6.56 14.07 -13.27
CA LEU A 482 -6.75 12.68 -13.67
C LEU A 482 -6.46 12.48 -15.16
N ASP A 483 -6.89 13.41 -16.01
CA ASP A 483 -6.66 13.40 -17.45
C ASP A 483 -5.39 14.19 -17.87
N GLY A 484 -4.82 14.99 -16.95
CA GLY A 484 -3.62 15.79 -17.16
C GLY A 484 -3.89 17.16 -17.82
N THR A 485 -5.13 17.58 -17.93
CA THR A 485 -5.49 18.94 -18.40
C THR A 485 -5.20 20.00 -17.35
N TRP A 486 -5.14 19.63 -16.07
CA TRP A 486 -4.56 20.43 -15.01
C TRP A 486 -3.26 19.78 -14.51
N LYS A 487 -2.25 20.63 -14.28
CA LYS A 487 -0.94 20.21 -13.79
C LYS A 487 -0.61 20.94 -12.50
N PRO A 488 -0.03 20.26 -11.51
CA PRO A 488 0.50 20.95 -10.33
C PRO A 488 1.52 22.01 -10.76
N PRO A 489 1.56 23.17 -10.11
CA PRO A 489 2.53 24.21 -10.46
C PRO A 489 3.95 23.79 -10.12
N GLU A 490 4.90 24.27 -10.86
CA GLU A 490 6.32 24.18 -10.48
C GLU A 490 6.56 24.98 -9.20
N VAL A 491 7.34 24.43 -8.27
CA VAL A 491 7.77 25.12 -7.03
C VAL A 491 9.16 25.69 -7.26
N LYS A 492 9.21 26.96 -7.68
CA LYS A 492 10.43 27.63 -8.11
C LYS A 492 11.17 28.24 -6.94
N GLN A 493 12.50 28.14 -6.97
CA GLN A 493 13.34 28.90 -6.05
C GLN A 493 13.19 30.39 -6.38
N ALA A 494 12.85 31.16 -5.34
CA ALA A 494 12.81 32.61 -5.46
C ALA A 494 14.24 33.17 -5.45
N SER A 495 14.47 34.18 -6.27
CA SER A 495 15.74 34.93 -6.34
C SER A 495 15.95 35.80 -5.09
#